data_17c1ce21d5e893d0e027966636f9625a
#
_entry.id   17c1ce21d5e893d0e027966636f9625a
#
_cell.length_a   1.000
_cell.length_b   1.000
_cell.length_c   1.000
_cell.angle_alpha   90.00
_cell.angle_beta   90.00
_cell.angle_gamma   90.00
#
_symmetry.space_group_name_H-M   'P 1'
#
loop_
_entity.id
_entity.type
_entity.pdbx_description
1 polymer ?
#
loop_
_entity_poly.entity_id
_entity_poly.type
_entity_poly.pdbx_seq_one_letter_code
_entity_poly.pdbx_strand_id
1 'polypeptide(L)'
;PPEYFWGYNRMLTVEGLFGAGDTVGGSAHKFSSGSFTEGRLAAKAAVKYIQDKKAEDLKVSDTQCENFKEIIYKPLENYTVGRNEITGGTVSPSYISPIQGLQRLQRIMDEYVGGIATNYMTNANMLKKGLELLQWLQEDLENVGAEDYHQLMRAWELKHRALTSQCVTEHTMFREETRWPGYYYRGDHLKLDDENWHCLTVSRRDPKTGKFTLEKVPVYHIVDEKEKKQAS
;
A
#
# COMPACT_ATOMS: atom_id res chain seq x y z
N PRO A 1 -17.10 -3.42 5.42
CA PRO A 1 -16.64 -2.43 4.45
C PRO A 1 -16.18 -1.16 5.14
N PRO A 2 -15.13 -0.45 4.64
CA PRO A 2 -14.59 0.75 5.28
C PRO A 2 -15.61 1.85 5.51
N GLU A 3 -16.61 1.96 4.66
CA GLU A 3 -17.69 2.95 4.77
C GLU A 3 -18.52 2.87 6.06
N TYR A 4 -18.45 1.77 6.77
CA TYR A 4 -19.18 1.60 8.02
C TYR A 4 -18.31 1.83 9.26
N PHE A 5 -17.01 1.96 9.10
CA PHE A 5 -16.09 2.12 10.23
C PHE A 5 -16.41 3.39 11.05
N TRP A 6 -16.67 4.51 10.35
CA TRP A 6 -17.04 5.80 10.94
C TRP A 6 -18.53 6.15 10.74
N GLY A 7 -19.31 5.28 10.09
CA GLY A 7 -20.68 5.52 9.72
C GLY A 7 -20.89 6.44 8.50
N TYR A 8 -19.84 6.75 7.77
CA TYR A 8 -19.89 7.57 6.55
C TYR A 8 -19.37 6.78 5.34
N ASN A 9 -20.17 6.82 4.27
CA ASN A 9 -19.85 6.09 3.04
C ASN A 9 -18.54 6.59 2.44
N ARG A 10 -17.65 5.67 2.04
CA ARG A 10 -16.33 5.96 1.46
C ARG A 10 -15.34 6.68 2.40
N MET A 11 -15.64 6.87 3.66
CA MET A 11 -14.64 7.28 4.65
C MET A 11 -13.71 6.10 4.93
N LEU A 12 -12.41 6.33 4.85
CA LEU A 12 -11.37 5.33 5.11
C LEU A 12 -11.21 5.12 6.64
N THR A 13 -10.23 4.33 7.04
CA THR A 13 -9.95 4.09 8.47
C THR A 13 -9.33 5.29 9.18
N VAL A 14 -8.89 6.29 8.45
CA VAL A 14 -8.50 7.60 8.98
C VAL A 14 -9.70 8.53 8.95
N GLU A 15 -10.10 9.04 10.09
CA GLU A 15 -11.26 9.92 10.22
C GLU A 15 -11.11 11.18 9.36
N GLY A 16 -12.13 11.51 8.60
CA GLY A 16 -12.14 12.66 7.69
C GLY A 16 -11.47 12.40 6.33
N LEU A 17 -10.82 11.27 6.13
CA LEU A 17 -10.21 10.90 4.84
C LEU A 17 -11.19 10.04 4.02
N PHE A 18 -11.54 10.52 2.84
CA PHE A 18 -12.44 9.83 1.91
C PHE A 18 -11.66 9.32 0.70
N GLY A 19 -12.06 8.15 0.21
CA GLY A 19 -11.48 7.53 -0.98
C GLY A 19 -12.54 7.26 -2.04
N ALA A 20 -12.15 7.31 -3.32
CA ALA A 20 -13.01 6.98 -4.44
C ALA A 20 -12.19 6.40 -5.60
N GLY A 21 -12.81 5.59 -6.44
CA GLY A 21 -12.16 4.94 -7.58
C GLY A 21 -11.18 3.85 -7.15
N ASP A 22 -10.05 3.75 -7.83
CA ASP A 22 -9.07 2.67 -7.64
C ASP A 22 -8.39 2.67 -6.27
N THR A 23 -8.49 3.76 -5.52
CA THR A 23 -7.97 3.83 -4.15
C THR A 23 -8.83 3.08 -3.14
N VAL A 24 -10.04 2.69 -3.52
CA VAL A 24 -11.02 2.01 -2.66
C VAL A 24 -11.30 0.61 -3.18
N GLY A 25 -11.15 -0.40 -2.31
CA GLY A 25 -11.58 -1.77 -2.60
C GLY A 25 -13.11 -1.91 -2.68
N GLY A 26 -13.59 -3.00 -3.29
CA GLY A 26 -14.98 -3.39 -3.23
C GLY A 26 -15.91 -2.83 -4.33
N SER A 27 -15.40 -2.07 -5.29
CA SER A 27 -16.15 -1.70 -6.49
C SER A 27 -15.83 -2.63 -7.67
N ALA A 28 -16.86 -3.14 -8.33
CA ALA A 28 -16.70 -4.05 -9.47
C ALA A 28 -16.24 -3.35 -10.76
N HIS A 29 -16.58 -2.07 -10.92
CA HIS A 29 -16.25 -1.25 -12.08
C HIS A 29 -15.60 0.04 -11.64
N LYS A 30 -14.28 0.13 -11.81
CA LYS A 30 -13.46 1.26 -11.40
C LYS A 30 -13.02 2.17 -12.53
N PHE A 31 -13.45 1.91 -13.75
CA PHE A 31 -13.29 2.82 -14.87
C PHE A 31 -14.13 4.08 -14.66
N SER A 32 -14.20 4.94 -15.67
CA SER A 32 -14.79 6.27 -15.55
C SER A 32 -16.14 6.29 -14.82
N SER A 33 -17.09 5.43 -15.20
CA SER A 33 -18.43 5.40 -14.58
C SER A 33 -18.41 5.03 -13.09
N GLY A 34 -17.63 4.03 -12.71
CA GLY A 34 -17.47 3.61 -11.32
C GLY A 34 -16.79 4.68 -10.48
N SER A 35 -15.72 5.26 -11.00
CA SER A 35 -14.97 6.33 -10.32
C SER A 35 -15.82 7.58 -10.10
N PHE A 36 -16.61 8.00 -11.08
CA PHE A 36 -17.56 9.11 -10.93
C PHE A 36 -18.65 8.80 -9.90
N THR A 37 -19.20 7.58 -9.92
CA THR A 37 -20.20 7.17 -8.95
C THR A 37 -19.65 7.20 -7.53
N GLU A 38 -18.47 6.62 -7.32
CA GLU A 38 -17.80 6.62 -6.02
C GLU A 38 -17.42 8.03 -5.55
N GLY A 39 -16.94 8.88 -6.46
CA GLY A 39 -16.66 10.27 -6.18
C GLY A 39 -17.90 11.03 -5.69
N ARG A 40 -19.07 10.80 -6.31
CA ARG A 40 -20.35 11.34 -5.83
C ARG A 40 -20.74 10.83 -4.45
N LEU A 41 -20.55 9.55 -4.18
CA LEU A 41 -20.85 8.97 -2.88
C LEU A 41 -19.92 9.55 -1.79
N ALA A 42 -18.63 9.62 -2.07
CA ALA A 42 -17.64 10.21 -1.18
C ALA A 42 -17.94 11.69 -0.88
N ALA A 43 -18.24 12.49 -1.92
CA ALA A 43 -18.56 13.90 -1.75
C ALA A 43 -19.82 14.12 -0.89
N LYS A 44 -20.90 13.36 -1.13
CA LYS A 44 -22.12 13.45 -0.31
C LYS A 44 -21.85 13.07 1.14
N ALA A 45 -21.05 12.02 1.36
CA ALA A 45 -20.70 11.57 2.71
C ALA A 45 -19.79 12.58 3.42
N ALA A 46 -18.86 13.23 2.69
CA ALA A 46 -18.01 14.28 3.23
C ALA A 46 -18.82 15.53 3.67
N VAL A 47 -19.78 15.95 2.84
CA VAL A 47 -20.69 17.06 3.23
C VAL A 47 -21.49 16.70 4.49
N LYS A 48 -22.06 15.49 4.54
CA LYS A 48 -22.77 15.01 5.71
C LYS A 48 -21.87 14.98 6.95
N TYR A 49 -20.65 14.47 6.83
CA TYR A 49 -19.67 14.42 7.92
C TYR A 49 -19.37 15.83 8.47
N ILE A 50 -19.11 16.79 7.60
CA ILE A 50 -18.84 18.18 8.00
C ILE A 50 -20.03 18.78 8.75
N GLN A 51 -21.27 18.54 8.28
CA GLN A 51 -22.49 19.01 8.91
C GLN A 51 -22.71 18.35 10.29
N ASP A 52 -22.53 17.04 10.39
CA ASP A 52 -22.74 16.30 11.63
C ASP A 52 -21.69 16.66 12.71
N LYS A 53 -20.44 16.86 12.30
CA LYS A 53 -19.34 17.20 13.21
C LYS A 53 -19.31 18.69 13.57
N LYS A 54 -20.12 19.54 12.93
CA LYS A 54 -20.06 21.00 13.10
C LYS A 54 -18.61 21.49 13.01
N ALA A 55 -17.94 21.06 11.95
CA ALA A 55 -16.50 21.24 11.78
C ALA A 55 -16.10 22.68 12.11
N GLU A 56 -15.39 22.86 13.22
CA GLU A 56 -14.72 24.11 13.53
C GLU A 56 -13.60 24.31 12.49
N ASP A 57 -13.21 25.55 12.26
CA ASP A 57 -12.13 25.85 11.33
C ASP A 57 -10.87 25.08 11.69
N LEU A 58 -10.52 24.10 10.88
CA LEU A 58 -9.29 23.33 11.04
C LEU A 58 -8.11 24.27 10.80
N LYS A 59 -7.34 24.52 11.85
CA LYS A 59 -6.12 25.33 11.77
C LYS A 59 -4.91 24.41 11.75
N VAL A 60 -4.12 24.49 10.71
CA VAL A 60 -2.79 23.89 10.65
C VAL A 60 -1.79 24.91 11.18
N SER A 61 -0.98 24.55 12.16
CA SER A 61 0.03 25.46 12.68
C SER A 61 1.23 25.59 11.75
N ASP A 62 1.88 26.76 11.75
CA ASP A 62 3.09 26.97 10.96
C ASP A 62 4.18 25.95 11.30
N THR A 63 4.31 25.57 12.56
CA THR A 63 5.24 24.51 13.00
C THR A 63 4.94 23.17 12.36
N GLN A 64 3.67 22.79 12.24
CA GLN A 64 3.30 21.56 11.54
C GLN A 64 3.65 21.63 10.05
N CYS A 65 3.40 22.79 9.42
CA CYS A 65 3.76 23.01 8.01
C CYS A 65 5.28 22.87 7.80
N GLU A 66 6.10 23.49 8.65
CA GLU A 66 7.55 23.41 8.54
C GLU A 66 8.06 21.98 8.77
N ASN A 67 7.57 21.26 9.77
CA ASN A 67 7.91 19.87 9.99
C ASN A 67 7.59 18.99 8.76
N PHE A 68 6.44 19.19 8.12
CA PHE A 68 6.11 18.47 6.90
C PHE A 68 7.01 18.86 5.72
N LYS A 69 7.39 20.12 5.60
CA LYS A 69 8.33 20.55 4.55
C LYS A 69 9.70 19.89 4.75
N GLU A 70 10.23 19.85 5.95
CA GLU A 70 11.49 19.16 6.26
C GLU A 70 11.45 17.69 5.81
N ILE A 71 10.37 16.98 6.15
CA ILE A 71 10.20 15.58 5.76
C ILE A 71 10.11 15.44 4.23
N ILE A 72 9.29 16.28 3.59
CA ILE A 72 9.02 16.18 2.15
C ILE A 72 10.27 16.50 1.33
N TYR A 73 11.04 17.52 1.72
CA TYR A 73 12.20 17.99 0.96
C TYR A 73 13.53 17.34 1.37
N LYS A 74 13.52 16.48 2.39
CA LYS A 74 14.73 15.76 2.84
C LYS A 74 15.53 15.08 1.71
N PRO A 75 14.92 14.46 0.68
CA PRO A 75 15.70 13.89 -0.43
C PRO A 75 16.53 14.91 -1.21
N LEU A 76 16.09 16.17 -1.32
CA LEU A 76 16.88 17.24 -1.96
C LEU A 76 18.10 17.61 -1.10
N GLU A 77 17.90 17.65 0.22
CA GLU A 77 18.98 17.89 1.18
C GLU A 77 20.01 16.75 1.13
N ASN A 78 19.54 15.49 1.18
CA ASN A 78 20.41 14.32 1.08
C ASN A 78 21.30 14.36 -0.16
N TYR A 79 20.76 14.74 -1.31
CA TYR A 79 21.52 14.93 -2.53
C TYR A 79 22.55 16.05 -2.39
N THR A 80 22.14 17.22 -1.89
CA THR A 80 23.01 18.41 -1.77
C THR A 80 24.19 18.14 -0.85
N VAL A 81 23.94 17.51 0.30
CA VAL A 81 24.98 17.19 1.29
C VAL A 81 25.85 16.01 0.87
N GLY A 82 25.25 14.99 0.25
CA GLY A 82 25.93 13.75 -0.12
C GLY A 82 26.52 13.74 -1.53
N ARG A 83 26.37 14.82 -2.29
CA ARG A 83 26.86 14.91 -3.67
C ARG A 83 28.36 14.65 -3.75
N ASN A 84 28.72 13.70 -4.59
CA ASN A 84 30.11 13.40 -4.87
C ASN A 84 30.58 14.22 -6.08
N GLU A 85 31.50 15.13 -5.87
CA GLU A 85 32.03 16.01 -6.92
C GLU A 85 32.75 15.23 -8.04
N ILE A 86 33.40 14.11 -7.70
CA ILE A 86 34.12 13.28 -8.68
C ILE A 86 33.15 12.59 -9.64
N THR A 87 32.01 12.12 -9.15
CA THR A 87 31.01 11.39 -9.96
C THR A 87 29.93 12.30 -10.49
N GLY A 88 29.98 13.58 -10.20
CA GLY A 88 28.92 14.53 -10.54
C GLY A 88 27.57 14.26 -9.84
N GLY A 89 27.60 13.50 -8.74
CA GLY A 89 26.38 13.15 -7.99
C GLY A 89 25.67 11.90 -8.48
N THR A 90 26.13 11.26 -9.56
CA THR A 90 25.48 10.06 -10.12
C THR A 90 25.57 8.85 -9.19
N VAL A 91 26.71 8.71 -8.50
CA VAL A 91 26.93 7.66 -7.49
C VAL A 91 27.51 8.32 -6.24
N SER A 92 26.95 8.04 -5.10
CA SER A 92 27.38 8.59 -3.80
C SER A 92 27.43 7.48 -2.75
N PRO A 93 28.40 7.55 -1.82
CA PRO A 93 28.40 6.66 -0.66
C PRO A 93 27.34 7.06 0.40
N SER A 94 26.77 8.26 0.28
CA SER A 94 25.92 8.87 1.32
C SER A 94 24.42 8.80 0.99
N TYR A 95 24.04 8.52 -0.25
CA TYR A 95 22.64 8.37 -0.64
C TYR A 95 22.50 7.38 -1.81
N ILE A 96 21.28 6.87 -2.00
CA ILE A 96 20.90 6.14 -3.21
C ILE A 96 20.00 7.03 -4.08
N SER A 97 20.14 6.93 -5.39
CA SER A 97 19.22 7.64 -6.30
C SER A 97 17.87 6.90 -6.39
N PRO A 98 16.76 7.59 -6.76
CA PRO A 98 15.47 6.96 -6.93
C PRO A 98 15.49 5.78 -7.91
N ILE A 99 16.26 5.88 -8.99
CA ILE A 99 16.38 4.80 -9.99
C ILE A 99 17.11 3.56 -9.44
N GLN A 100 18.17 3.76 -8.65
CA GLN A 100 18.88 2.65 -8.01
C GLN A 100 17.96 1.90 -7.04
N GLY A 101 17.22 2.63 -6.21
CA GLY A 101 16.26 2.03 -5.30
C GLY A 101 15.10 1.33 -6.02
N LEU A 102 14.61 1.90 -7.12
CA LEU A 102 13.56 1.27 -7.93
C LEU A 102 14.02 -0.04 -8.57
N GLN A 103 15.23 -0.08 -9.11
CA GLN A 103 15.80 -1.30 -9.69
C GLN A 103 15.96 -2.41 -8.63
N ARG A 104 16.42 -2.05 -7.43
CA ARG A 104 16.50 -3.00 -6.31
C ARG A 104 15.10 -3.51 -5.91
N LEU A 105 14.12 -2.62 -5.79
CA LEU A 105 12.75 -2.98 -5.47
C LEU A 105 12.17 -3.97 -6.50
N GLN A 106 12.30 -3.65 -7.78
CA GLN A 106 11.82 -4.50 -8.87
C GLN A 106 12.46 -5.89 -8.82
N ARG A 107 13.77 -5.95 -8.57
CA ARG A 107 14.49 -7.21 -8.48
C ARG A 107 14.05 -8.06 -7.28
N ILE A 108 13.84 -7.43 -6.13
CA ILE A 108 13.33 -8.14 -4.93
C ILE A 108 11.96 -8.74 -5.22
N MET A 109 11.05 -7.95 -5.80
CA MET A 109 9.71 -8.43 -6.11
C MET A 109 9.71 -9.52 -7.17
N ASP A 110 10.53 -9.40 -8.19
CA ASP A 110 10.64 -10.37 -9.28
C ASP A 110 11.21 -11.71 -8.81
N GLU A 111 12.28 -11.68 -8.03
CA GLU A 111 13.00 -12.89 -7.62
C GLU A 111 12.38 -13.60 -6.40
N TYR A 112 11.74 -12.89 -5.48
CA TYR A 112 11.30 -13.45 -4.20
C TYR A 112 9.78 -13.47 -4.00
N VAL A 113 9.04 -12.61 -4.68
CA VAL A 113 7.60 -12.45 -4.42
C VAL A 113 6.72 -13.04 -5.54
N GLY A 114 7.32 -13.74 -6.48
CA GLY A 114 6.60 -14.45 -7.55
C GLY A 114 6.46 -13.60 -8.81
N GLY A 115 7.56 -13.01 -9.27
CA GLY A 115 7.63 -12.32 -10.55
C GLY A 115 7.99 -13.24 -11.72
N ILE A 116 8.35 -12.63 -12.84
CA ILE A 116 8.67 -13.32 -14.11
C ILE A 116 9.87 -14.25 -13.94
N ALA A 117 10.91 -13.81 -13.20
CA ALA A 117 12.13 -14.59 -12.97
C ALA A 117 11.86 -15.96 -12.31
N THR A 118 10.74 -16.11 -11.63
CA THR A 118 10.35 -17.34 -10.93
C THR A 118 9.08 -17.98 -11.54
N ASN A 119 8.72 -17.61 -12.76
CA ASN A 119 7.48 -18.06 -13.41
C ASN A 119 6.24 -17.83 -12.53
N TYR A 120 6.17 -16.67 -11.87
CA TYR A 120 5.09 -16.28 -10.94
C TYR A 120 4.92 -17.21 -9.74
N MET A 121 5.97 -17.96 -9.36
CA MET A 121 5.95 -18.88 -8.23
C MET A 121 6.78 -18.33 -7.07
N THR A 122 6.24 -18.45 -5.86
CA THR A 122 6.94 -18.12 -4.62
C THR A 122 6.60 -19.17 -3.54
N ASN A 123 7.27 -19.11 -2.41
CA ASN A 123 7.00 -19.92 -1.24
C ASN A 123 7.36 -19.17 0.05
N ALA A 124 7.03 -19.74 1.21
CA ALA A 124 7.25 -19.07 2.50
C ALA A 124 8.71 -18.64 2.72
N ASN A 125 9.70 -19.45 2.31
CA ASN A 125 11.11 -19.11 2.49
C ASN A 125 11.54 -17.95 1.59
N MET A 126 11.09 -17.94 0.34
CA MET A 126 11.34 -16.84 -0.60
C MET A 126 10.69 -15.55 -0.11
N LEU A 127 9.42 -15.60 0.31
CA LEU A 127 8.69 -14.45 0.83
C LEU A 127 9.35 -13.88 2.09
N LYS A 128 9.81 -14.76 3.01
CA LYS A 128 10.56 -14.34 4.20
C LYS A 128 11.84 -13.59 3.82
N LYS A 129 12.58 -14.10 2.82
CA LYS A 129 13.79 -13.42 2.33
C LYS A 129 13.43 -12.11 1.61
N GLY A 130 12.35 -12.09 0.84
CA GLY A 130 11.82 -10.87 0.22
C GLY A 130 11.50 -9.79 1.25
N LEU A 131 10.83 -10.13 2.36
CA LEU A 131 10.55 -9.18 3.47
C LEU A 131 11.82 -8.63 4.10
N GLU A 132 12.82 -9.46 4.35
CA GLU A 132 14.12 -9.02 4.88
C GLU A 132 14.80 -8.02 3.94
N LEU A 133 14.82 -8.31 2.64
CA LEU A 133 15.42 -7.43 1.62
C LEU A 133 14.62 -6.13 1.44
N LEU A 134 13.29 -6.19 1.54
CA LEU A 134 12.43 -5.00 1.52
C LEU A 134 12.65 -4.11 2.73
N GLN A 135 12.88 -4.70 3.90
CA GLN A 135 13.23 -3.95 5.11
C GLN A 135 14.55 -3.21 4.91
N TRP A 136 15.61 -3.88 4.46
CA TRP A 136 16.89 -3.24 4.18
C TRP A 136 16.77 -2.14 3.10
N LEU A 137 15.95 -2.36 2.09
CA LEU A 137 15.69 -1.30 1.10
C LEU A 137 15.00 -0.10 1.75
N GLN A 138 14.01 -0.30 2.62
CA GLN A 138 13.33 0.81 3.31
C GLN A 138 14.29 1.60 4.20
N GLU A 139 15.22 0.93 4.88
CA GLU A 139 16.27 1.57 5.67
C GLU A 139 17.18 2.44 4.76
N ASP A 140 17.60 1.93 3.61
CA ASP A 140 18.39 2.69 2.65
C ASP A 140 17.61 3.88 2.04
N LEU A 141 16.29 3.75 1.89
CA LEU A 141 15.42 4.82 1.37
C LEU A 141 15.28 6.02 2.31
N GLU A 142 15.67 5.91 3.57
CA GLU A 142 15.78 7.08 4.43
C GLU A 142 16.86 8.05 3.94
N ASN A 143 17.85 7.52 3.22
CA ASN A 143 18.93 8.28 2.59
C ASN A 143 18.78 8.39 1.07
N VAL A 144 17.56 8.32 0.54
CA VAL A 144 17.35 8.57 -0.90
C VAL A 144 17.66 10.03 -1.21
N GLY A 145 18.47 10.27 -2.27
CA GLY A 145 18.82 11.61 -2.73
C GLY A 145 18.05 11.98 -4.00
N ALA A 146 17.63 13.22 -4.13
CA ALA A 146 16.95 13.76 -5.29
C ALA A 146 17.62 15.04 -5.77
N GLU A 147 17.99 15.10 -7.04
CA GLU A 147 18.69 16.23 -7.64
C GLU A 147 17.76 17.43 -7.88
N ASP A 148 16.52 17.13 -8.21
CA ASP A 148 15.49 18.10 -8.57
C ASP A 148 14.10 17.67 -8.11
N TYR A 149 13.09 18.48 -8.37
CA TYR A 149 11.70 18.18 -7.98
C TYR A 149 11.11 16.96 -8.70
N HIS A 150 11.57 16.64 -9.91
CA HIS A 150 11.13 15.44 -10.59
C HIS A 150 11.68 14.18 -9.90
N GLN A 151 12.95 14.20 -9.53
CA GLN A 151 13.54 13.13 -8.73
C GLN A 151 12.98 13.08 -7.31
N LEU A 152 12.61 14.21 -6.72
CA LEU A 152 11.89 14.27 -5.44
C LEU A 152 10.57 13.50 -5.51
N MET A 153 9.78 13.74 -6.56
CA MET A 153 8.55 12.96 -6.80
C MET A 153 8.86 11.47 -6.92
N ARG A 154 9.90 11.10 -7.68
CA ARG A 154 10.34 9.71 -7.83
C ARG A 154 10.81 9.07 -6.53
N ALA A 155 11.48 9.82 -5.67
CA ALA A 155 11.89 9.36 -4.35
C ALA A 155 10.67 9.01 -3.47
N TRP A 156 9.64 9.85 -3.48
CA TRP A 156 8.39 9.58 -2.76
C TRP A 156 7.58 8.44 -3.36
N GLU A 157 7.48 8.36 -4.69
CA GLU A 157 6.88 7.20 -5.36
C GLU A 157 7.56 5.90 -4.93
N LEU A 158 8.88 5.90 -4.86
CA LEU A 158 9.66 4.72 -4.47
C LEU A 158 9.40 4.32 -3.01
N LYS A 159 9.38 5.27 -2.08
CA LYS A 159 9.02 5.01 -0.66
C LYS A 159 7.64 4.38 -0.54
N HIS A 160 6.64 4.93 -1.24
CA HIS A 160 5.28 4.37 -1.24
C HIS A 160 5.22 2.97 -1.89
N ARG A 161 5.94 2.76 -3.00
CA ARG A 161 6.04 1.45 -3.65
C ARG A 161 6.71 0.41 -2.76
N ALA A 162 7.76 0.77 -2.03
CA ALA A 162 8.43 -0.14 -1.10
C ALA A 162 7.49 -0.58 0.03
N LEU A 163 6.70 0.34 0.59
CA LEU A 163 5.68 0.03 1.59
C LEU A 163 4.57 -0.86 1.02
N THR A 164 4.07 -0.54 -0.16
CA THR A 164 3.06 -1.36 -0.86
C THR A 164 3.60 -2.77 -1.15
N SER A 165 4.84 -2.89 -1.58
CA SER A 165 5.50 -4.17 -1.83
C SER A 165 5.64 -5.02 -0.57
N GLN A 166 5.97 -4.40 0.55
CA GLN A 166 5.95 -5.08 1.84
C GLN A 166 4.54 -5.59 2.17
N CYS A 167 3.52 -4.75 2.03
CA CYS A 167 2.13 -5.13 2.28
C CYS A 167 1.72 -6.32 1.40
N VAL A 168 2.01 -6.29 0.10
CA VAL A 168 1.74 -7.40 -0.84
C VAL A 168 2.45 -8.67 -0.39
N THR A 169 3.72 -8.58 0.00
CA THR A 169 4.51 -9.74 0.42
C THR A 169 3.98 -10.37 1.71
N GLU A 170 3.61 -9.52 2.70
CA GLU A 170 2.98 -9.96 3.96
C GLU A 170 1.65 -10.67 3.70
N HIS A 171 0.78 -10.11 2.85
CA HIS A 171 -0.49 -10.74 2.49
C HIS A 171 -0.29 -12.05 1.73
N THR A 172 0.68 -12.10 0.81
CA THR A 172 1.00 -13.32 0.06
C THR A 172 1.55 -14.40 0.99
N MET A 173 2.36 -14.05 1.97
CA MET A 173 2.88 -14.98 2.97
C MET A 173 1.78 -15.48 3.90
N PHE A 174 0.90 -14.59 4.36
CA PHE A 174 -0.20 -14.92 5.27
C PHE A 174 -1.23 -15.87 4.64
N ARG A 175 -1.51 -15.72 3.32
CA ARG A 175 -2.49 -16.56 2.60
C ARG A 175 -1.84 -17.86 2.12
N GLU A 176 -2.15 -18.95 2.78
CA GLU A 176 -1.57 -20.29 2.52
C GLU A 176 -2.40 -21.07 1.49
N GLU A 177 -2.62 -20.47 0.32
CA GLU A 177 -3.30 -21.09 -0.82
C GLU A 177 -2.87 -20.46 -2.14
N THR A 178 -3.20 -21.10 -3.26
CA THR A 178 -3.14 -20.50 -4.61
C THR A 178 -4.55 -20.24 -5.10
N ARG A 179 -4.99 -18.97 -5.07
CA ARG A 179 -6.37 -18.59 -5.44
C ARG A 179 -6.49 -18.12 -6.88
N TRP A 180 -5.48 -17.48 -7.42
CA TRP A 180 -5.48 -16.90 -8.77
C TRP A 180 -4.42 -17.55 -9.65
N PRO A 181 -4.59 -18.83 -10.04
CA PRO A 181 -3.64 -19.49 -10.93
C PRO A 181 -3.53 -18.71 -12.25
N GLY A 182 -2.29 -18.55 -12.74
CA GLY A 182 -1.99 -17.71 -13.90
C GLY A 182 -1.51 -16.31 -13.55
N TYR A 183 -1.70 -15.82 -12.30
CA TYR A 183 -1.17 -14.57 -11.82
C TYR A 183 -0.01 -14.76 -10.85
N TYR A 184 -0.17 -15.70 -9.90
CA TYR A 184 0.91 -16.15 -9.01
C TYR A 184 0.59 -17.53 -8.44
N TYR A 185 1.62 -18.21 -7.96
CA TYR A 185 1.50 -19.52 -7.33
C TYR A 185 2.25 -19.54 -6.00
N ARG A 186 1.59 -20.03 -4.94
CA ARG A 186 2.24 -20.45 -3.72
C ARG A 186 2.73 -21.86 -3.90
N GLY A 187 4.03 -22.02 -4.21
CA GLY A 187 4.62 -23.35 -4.49
C GLY A 187 4.54 -24.33 -3.33
N ASP A 188 4.43 -23.83 -2.11
CA ASP A 188 4.18 -24.59 -0.89
C ASP A 188 2.68 -24.86 -0.62
N HIS A 189 1.76 -24.14 -1.30
CA HIS A 189 0.30 -24.22 -1.17
C HIS A 189 -0.40 -24.10 -2.53
N LEU A 190 -0.20 -25.08 -3.40
CA LEU A 190 -0.66 -25.02 -4.80
C LEU A 190 -2.18 -25.10 -4.98
N LYS A 191 -2.91 -25.58 -3.99
CA LYS A 191 -4.35 -25.79 -4.08
C LYS A 191 -5.12 -24.58 -3.60
N LEU A 192 -6.30 -24.36 -4.20
CA LEU A 192 -7.34 -23.52 -3.66
C LEU A 192 -7.89 -24.15 -2.38
N ASP A 193 -8.10 -23.35 -1.35
CA ASP A 193 -8.60 -23.79 -0.05
C ASP A 193 -9.74 -22.88 0.42
N ASP A 194 -10.94 -23.13 -0.10
CA ASP A 194 -12.12 -22.34 0.26
C ASP A 194 -12.58 -22.58 1.70
N GLU A 195 -12.27 -23.73 2.28
CA GLU A 195 -12.62 -24.04 3.67
C GLU A 195 -11.95 -23.07 4.64
N ASN A 196 -10.67 -22.79 4.43
CA ASN A 196 -9.88 -21.94 5.33
C ASN A 196 -9.70 -20.51 4.80
N TRP A 197 -9.81 -20.28 3.49
CA TRP A 197 -9.40 -19.03 2.86
C TRP A 197 -10.48 -18.32 2.02
N HIS A 198 -11.74 -18.79 2.04
CA HIS A 198 -12.85 -18.01 1.46
C HIS A 198 -13.19 -16.82 2.36
N CYS A 199 -12.25 -15.93 2.51
CA CYS A 199 -12.32 -14.76 3.38
C CYS A 199 -11.56 -13.59 2.77
N LEU A 200 -11.80 -12.38 3.27
CA LEU A 200 -10.94 -11.23 3.04
C LEU A 200 -9.76 -11.32 4.02
N THR A 201 -8.59 -10.92 3.57
CA THR A 201 -7.43 -10.70 4.44
C THR A 201 -7.23 -9.21 4.63
N VAL A 202 -7.14 -8.76 5.86
CA VAL A 202 -6.99 -7.36 6.22
C VAL A 202 -5.70 -7.20 7.01
N SER A 203 -4.95 -6.15 6.71
CA SER A 203 -3.74 -5.81 7.47
C SER A 203 -3.87 -4.46 8.15
N ARG A 204 -3.21 -4.34 9.29
CA ARG A 204 -3.00 -3.07 10.00
C ARG A 204 -1.50 -2.92 10.23
N ARG A 205 -0.97 -1.76 9.91
CA ARG A 205 0.43 -1.42 10.18
C ARG A 205 0.51 -0.53 11.40
N ASP A 206 1.26 -0.96 12.39
CA ASP A 206 1.61 -0.12 13.55
C ASP A 206 2.53 1.03 13.09
N PRO A 207 2.15 2.29 13.27
CA PRO A 207 2.94 3.42 12.79
C PRO A 207 4.26 3.62 13.53
N LYS A 208 4.38 3.09 14.75
CA LYS A 208 5.60 3.23 15.56
C LYS A 208 6.62 2.14 15.28
N THR A 209 6.15 0.91 15.14
CA THR A 209 7.04 -0.25 14.96
C THR A 209 7.16 -0.68 13.51
N GLY A 210 6.30 -0.20 12.62
CA GLY A 210 6.23 -0.62 11.22
C GLY A 210 5.70 -2.04 11.01
N LYS A 211 5.34 -2.76 12.06
CA LYS A 211 4.89 -4.15 11.97
C LYS A 211 3.47 -4.26 11.45
N PHE A 212 3.25 -5.25 10.61
CA PHE A 212 1.92 -5.63 10.12
C PHE A 212 1.28 -6.67 11.04
N THR A 213 0.00 -6.50 11.29
CA THR A 213 -0.89 -7.51 11.86
C THR A 213 -1.92 -7.86 10.81
N LEU A 214 -2.07 -9.14 10.49
CA LEU A 214 -3.01 -9.63 9.51
C LEU A 214 -4.10 -10.45 10.18
N GLU A 215 -5.32 -10.30 9.67
CA GLU A 215 -6.48 -11.03 10.15
C GLU A 215 -7.37 -11.49 8.99
N LYS A 216 -8.12 -12.57 9.21
CA LYS A 216 -9.16 -13.05 8.29
C LYS A 216 -10.48 -12.39 8.66
N VAL A 217 -11.14 -11.80 7.67
CA VAL A 217 -12.47 -11.22 7.82
C VAL A 217 -13.44 -12.00 6.95
N PRO A 218 -14.54 -12.50 7.48
CA PRO A 218 -15.54 -13.24 6.70
C PRO A 218 -16.05 -12.43 5.52
N VAL A 219 -16.30 -13.11 4.40
CA VAL A 219 -17.01 -12.49 3.28
C VAL A 219 -18.45 -12.24 3.68
N TYR A 220 -18.90 -11.01 3.51
CA TYR A 220 -20.29 -10.64 3.78
C TYR A 220 -21.21 -11.14 2.67
N HIS A 221 -22.20 -11.93 3.01
CA HIS A 221 -23.21 -12.42 2.08
C HIS A 221 -24.47 -11.55 2.19
N ILE A 222 -24.93 -11.02 1.04
CA ILE A 222 -26.13 -10.17 0.97
C ILE A 222 -27.40 -11.00 1.20
N VAL A 223 -27.37 -12.30 0.83
CA VAL A 223 -28.48 -13.24 1.01
C VAL A 223 -28.07 -14.26 2.06
N ASP A 224 -28.88 -14.39 3.10
CA ASP A 224 -28.61 -15.34 4.18
C ASP A 224 -28.65 -16.78 3.64
N GLU A 225 -27.74 -17.64 4.06
CA GLU A 225 -27.69 -19.04 3.61
C GLU A 225 -28.95 -19.83 3.96
N LYS A 226 -29.71 -19.38 4.97
CA LYS A 226 -31.00 -19.95 5.31
C LYS A 226 -32.07 -19.68 4.24
N GLU A 227 -32.02 -18.53 3.58
CA GLU A 227 -32.93 -18.20 2.48
C GLU A 227 -32.59 -18.96 1.20
N LYS A 228 -31.31 -19.28 0.96
CA LYS A 228 -30.88 -20.10 -0.18
C LYS A 228 -31.40 -21.54 -0.10
N LYS A 229 -31.54 -22.11 1.12
CA LYS A 229 -32.06 -23.47 1.33
C LYS A 229 -33.59 -23.55 1.23
N GLN A 230 -34.30 -22.42 1.26
CA GLN A 230 -35.76 -22.38 1.06
C GLN A 230 -36.16 -22.11 -0.40
N ALA A 231 -35.20 -21.65 -1.23
CA ALA A 231 -35.42 -21.34 -2.65
C ALA A 231 -34.90 -22.45 -3.61
N SER A 232 -34.28 -23.50 -3.08
CA SER A 232 -33.83 -24.71 -3.80
C SER A 232 -34.74 -25.91 -3.44
#